data_ae8365b1b2c347a6c355c8275d82baa5
#
_entry.id   ae8365b1b2c347a6c355c8275d82baa5
#
_cell.length_a   1.000
_cell.length_b   1.000
_cell.length_c   1.000
_cell.angle_alpha   90.00
_cell.angle_beta   90.00
_cell.angle_gamma   90.00
#
_symmetry.space_group_name_H-M   'P 1'
#
loop_
_entity.id
_entity.type
_entity.pdbx_description
1 polymer ?
#
loop_
_entity_poly.entity_id
_entity_poly.type
_entity_poly.pdbx_seq_one_letter_code
_entity_poly.pdbx_strand_id
1 'polypeptide(L)'
;MHTADELRGVAELARRFGVRVVSDEIHAPVILSGSRFIPYLTVPGAENALALTSASKAWSLSGLKAALAIAGPEAAADLRRMPEEVSHGPSHLGVIAHAEAFRTGGDWLDTLLDGLEANRALLGDLIAEHLPGVKYQRPQGTYLAWLDCRELGFDEEVVDGLAEVADLSGPARWFLDHARVALSSGHVFGTGGAGHVRLNFATSQAILVEAVSRMGRALERAP
;
A
#
# COMPACT_ATOMS: atom_id res chain seq x y z
N MET A 1 2.17 -4.98 -9.72
CA MET A 1 1.07 -5.98 -9.94
C MET A 1 1.70 -7.30 -10.31
N HIS A 2 1.17 -8.40 -9.78
CA HIS A 2 1.63 -9.74 -10.15
C HIS A 2 1.03 -10.20 -11.48
N THR A 3 1.84 -10.90 -12.26
CA THR A 3 1.41 -11.55 -13.49
C THR A 3 0.64 -12.85 -13.20
N ALA A 4 -0.10 -13.35 -14.18
CA ALA A 4 -0.79 -14.64 -14.04
C ALA A 4 0.19 -15.80 -13.79
N ASP A 5 1.39 -15.74 -14.38
CA ASP A 5 2.43 -16.77 -14.22
C ASP A 5 3.02 -16.77 -12.81
N GLU A 6 3.31 -15.59 -12.25
CA GLU A 6 3.76 -15.45 -10.86
C GLU A 6 2.72 -15.99 -9.88
N LEU A 7 1.43 -15.62 -10.07
CA LEU A 7 0.35 -16.10 -9.20
C LEU A 7 0.14 -17.61 -9.32
N ARG A 8 0.25 -18.19 -10.53
CA ARG A 8 0.24 -19.66 -10.71
C ARG A 8 1.41 -20.33 -9.98
N GLY A 9 2.61 -19.73 -10.06
CA GLY A 9 3.76 -20.22 -9.31
C GLY A 9 3.53 -20.23 -7.79
N VAL A 10 2.89 -19.17 -7.25
CA VAL A 10 2.50 -19.10 -5.83
C VAL A 10 1.49 -20.21 -5.49
N ALA A 11 0.46 -20.42 -6.33
CA ALA A 11 -0.56 -21.44 -6.10
C ALA A 11 0.06 -22.85 -6.14
N GLU A 12 0.98 -23.12 -7.06
CA GLU A 12 1.68 -24.40 -7.16
C GLU A 12 2.54 -24.67 -5.92
N LEU A 13 3.32 -23.69 -5.47
CA LEU A 13 4.13 -23.79 -4.25
C LEU A 13 3.24 -24.01 -3.02
N ALA A 14 2.16 -23.25 -2.88
CA ALA A 14 1.21 -23.38 -1.77
C ALA A 14 0.64 -24.80 -1.71
N ARG A 15 0.20 -25.35 -2.85
CA ARG A 15 -0.31 -26.71 -2.95
C ARG A 15 0.78 -27.75 -2.62
N ARG A 16 1.99 -27.57 -3.16
CA ARG A 16 3.13 -28.49 -2.93
C ARG A 16 3.51 -28.60 -1.46
N PHE A 17 3.46 -27.49 -0.74
CA PHE A 17 3.87 -27.45 0.67
C PHE A 17 2.69 -27.50 1.65
N GLY A 18 1.46 -27.68 1.18
CA GLY A 18 0.26 -27.73 2.02
C GLY A 18 -0.01 -26.41 2.76
N VAL A 19 0.36 -25.28 2.18
CA VAL A 19 0.21 -23.94 2.77
C VAL A 19 -1.03 -23.27 2.18
N ARG A 20 -1.83 -22.59 3.02
CA ARG A 20 -2.94 -21.77 2.56
C ARG A 20 -2.46 -20.35 2.25
N VAL A 21 -2.85 -19.83 1.09
CA VAL A 21 -2.65 -18.43 0.74
C VAL A 21 -3.81 -17.59 1.25
N VAL A 22 -3.50 -16.49 1.92
CA VAL A 22 -4.42 -15.41 2.22
C VAL A 22 -3.97 -14.21 1.38
N SER A 23 -4.76 -13.87 0.36
CA SER A 23 -4.49 -12.75 -0.54
C SER A 23 -5.15 -11.48 0.02
N ASP A 24 -4.33 -10.54 0.48
CA ASP A 24 -4.85 -9.21 0.85
C ASP A 24 -4.99 -8.35 -0.41
N GLU A 25 -6.22 -8.18 -0.85
CA GLU A 25 -6.61 -7.46 -2.07
C GLU A 25 -7.28 -6.11 -1.76
N ILE A 26 -7.05 -5.56 -0.56
CA ILE A 26 -7.70 -4.31 -0.11
C ILE A 26 -7.38 -3.11 -1.01
N HIS A 27 -6.25 -3.13 -1.71
CA HIS A 27 -5.86 -2.10 -2.67
C HIS A 27 -6.30 -2.42 -4.13
N ALA A 28 -6.93 -3.56 -4.38
CA ALA A 28 -7.28 -4.03 -5.72
C ALA A 28 -8.04 -3.02 -6.59
N PRO A 29 -8.97 -2.22 -6.08
CA PRO A 29 -9.66 -1.23 -6.91
C PRO A 29 -8.77 -0.05 -7.33
N VAL A 30 -7.63 0.19 -6.65
CA VAL A 30 -6.72 1.29 -6.97
C VAL A 30 -5.64 0.80 -7.94
N ILE A 31 -6.04 0.64 -9.21
CA ILE A 31 -5.16 0.19 -10.31
C ILE A 31 -4.86 1.39 -11.19
N LEU A 32 -3.58 1.66 -11.40
CA LEU A 32 -3.14 2.80 -12.22
C LEU A 32 -2.98 2.39 -13.69
N SER A 33 -3.03 3.37 -14.58
CA SER A 33 -3.07 3.14 -16.03
C SER A 33 -1.90 2.28 -16.54
N GLY A 34 -2.20 1.43 -17.52
CA GLY A 34 -1.23 0.48 -18.09
C GLY A 34 -1.04 -0.80 -17.28
N SER A 35 -1.79 -0.99 -16.18
CA SER A 35 -1.68 -2.15 -15.30
C SER A 35 -3.00 -2.92 -15.22
N ARG A 36 -2.93 -4.19 -14.84
CA ARG A 36 -4.10 -5.05 -14.65
C ARG A 36 -3.95 -5.84 -13.35
N PHE A 37 -4.98 -5.79 -12.53
CA PHE A 37 -5.10 -6.66 -11.35
C PHE A 37 -5.71 -8.01 -11.74
N ILE A 38 -5.18 -9.08 -11.13
CA ILE A 38 -5.70 -10.44 -11.28
C ILE A 38 -6.11 -10.91 -9.88
N PRO A 39 -7.42 -11.09 -9.60
CA PRO A 39 -7.86 -11.62 -8.32
C PRO A 39 -7.30 -13.02 -8.09
N TYR A 40 -6.70 -13.27 -6.94
CA TYR A 40 -6.00 -14.53 -6.68
C TYR A 40 -6.92 -15.76 -6.79
N LEU A 41 -8.16 -15.65 -6.34
CA LEU A 41 -9.14 -16.75 -6.41
C LEU A 41 -9.55 -17.14 -7.86
N THR A 42 -9.15 -16.35 -8.87
CA THR A 42 -9.38 -16.70 -10.29
C THR A 42 -8.24 -17.53 -10.88
N VAL A 43 -7.18 -17.74 -10.12
CA VAL A 43 -6.00 -18.48 -10.56
C VAL A 43 -6.21 -19.98 -10.35
N PRO A 44 -5.97 -20.84 -11.37
CA PRO A 44 -6.02 -22.28 -11.19
C PRO A 44 -5.06 -22.74 -10.06
N GLY A 45 -5.54 -23.55 -9.15
CA GLY A 45 -4.79 -24.02 -7.97
C GLY A 45 -4.99 -23.16 -6.71
N ALA A 46 -5.83 -22.11 -6.78
CA ALA A 46 -6.15 -21.24 -5.65
C ALA A 46 -7.42 -21.66 -4.88
N GLU A 47 -7.94 -22.86 -5.12
CA GLU A 47 -9.22 -23.34 -4.56
C GLU A 47 -9.23 -23.39 -3.02
N ASN A 48 -8.05 -23.53 -2.38
CA ASN A 48 -7.88 -23.53 -0.92
C ASN A 48 -7.43 -22.16 -0.37
N ALA A 49 -7.60 -21.07 -1.13
CA ALA A 49 -7.18 -19.75 -0.69
C ALA A 49 -8.33 -18.92 -0.10
N LEU A 50 -7.93 -17.84 0.59
CA LEU A 50 -8.81 -16.77 1.04
C LEU A 50 -8.38 -15.46 0.37
N ALA A 51 -9.32 -14.63 -0.05
CA ALA A 51 -9.06 -13.26 -0.47
C ALA A 51 -9.76 -12.28 0.48
N LEU A 52 -9.07 -11.19 0.83
CA LEU A 52 -9.59 -10.14 1.69
C LEU A 52 -9.73 -8.86 0.88
N THR A 53 -10.91 -8.23 0.90
CA THR A 53 -11.14 -6.97 0.21
C THR A 53 -11.98 -6.01 1.04
N SER A 54 -11.94 -4.73 0.69
CA SER A 54 -12.69 -3.69 1.39
C SER A 54 -12.76 -2.42 0.53
N ALA A 55 -13.82 -1.63 0.71
CA ALA A 55 -13.91 -0.29 0.15
C ALA A 55 -13.01 0.73 0.88
N SER A 56 -12.35 0.34 1.96
CA SER A 56 -11.58 1.21 2.86
C SER A 56 -10.53 2.06 2.15
N LYS A 57 -9.81 1.48 1.20
CA LYS A 57 -8.69 2.18 0.53
C LYS A 57 -9.14 2.95 -0.70
N ALA A 58 -9.94 2.32 -1.54
CA ALA A 58 -10.39 2.91 -2.80
C ALA A 58 -11.39 4.07 -2.59
N TRP A 59 -12.24 3.99 -1.57
CA TRP A 59 -13.29 5.01 -1.30
C TRP A 59 -13.07 5.75 0.02
N SER A 60 -11.86 5.71 0.58
CA SER A 60 -11.49 6.43 1.83
C SER A 60 -12.40 6.11 3.03
N LEU A 61 -12.89 4.87 3.13
CA LEU A 61 -13.81 4.42 4.18
C LEU A 61 -13.13 3.69 5.33
N SER A 62 -11.83 3.85 5.52
CA SER A 62 -11.04 3.12 6.53
C SER A 62 -11.54 3.30 7.97
N GLY A 63 -12.16 4.45 8.26
CA GLY A 63 -12.75 4.75 9.58
C GLY A 63 -13.98 3.91 9.90
N LEU A 64 -14.66 3.36 8.90
CA LEU A 64 -15.91 2.60 9.08
C LEU A 64 -15.71 1.11 9.38
N LYS A 65 -14.47 0.61 9.32
CA LYS A 65 -14.06 -0.71 9.82
C LYS A 65 -14.90 -1.88 9.31
N ALA A 66 -15.02 -2.03 7.99
CA ALA A 66 -15.64 -3.18 7.37
C ALA A 66 -14.75 -3.79 6.28
N ALA A 67 -14.76 -5.10 6.16
CA ALA A 67 -14.05 -5.85 5.13
C ALA A 67 -14.83 -7.12 4.75
N LEU A 68 -14.51 -7.70 3.61
CA LEU A 68 -15.09 -8.93 3.11
C LEU A 68 -13.98 -9.97 2.98
N ALA A 69 -14.20 -11.15 3.56
CA ALA A 69 -13.40 -12.34 3.34
C ALA A 69 -14.13 -13.25 2.34
N ILE A 70 -13.44 -13.65 1.29
CA ILE A 70 -13.93 -14.52 0.23
C ILE A 70 -13.12 -15.81 0.25
N ALA A 71 -13.77 -16.95 0.27
CA ALA A 71 -13.10 -18.25 0.29
C ALA A 71 -13.17 -18.91 -1.08
N GLY A 72 -12.09 -19.52 -1.51
CA GLY A 72 -12.15 -20.56 -2.53
C GLY A 72 -12.98 -21.76 -2.06
N PRO A 73 -13.46 -22.62 -2.96
CA PRO A 73 -14.40 -23.69 -2.61
C PRO A 73 -13.88 -24.65 -1.53
N GLU A 74 -12.58 -24.94 -1.51
CA GLU A 74 -11.95 -25.83 -0.51
C GLU A 74 -11.72 -25.14 0.84
N ALA A 75 -11.66 -23.80 0.89
CA ALA A 75 -11.50 -23.03 2.10
C ALA A 75 -12.82 -22.58 2.74
N ALA A 76 -13.95 -22.77 2.05
CA ALA A 76 -15.26 -22.26 2.48
C ALA A 76 -15.72 -22.80 3.84
N ALA A 77 -15.41 -24.08 4.14
CA ALA A 77 -15.76 -24.68 5.42
C ALA A 77 -14.98 -24.03 6.59
N ASP A 78 -13.71 -23.67 6.38
CA ASP A 78 -12.88 -23.03 7.38
C ASP A 78 -13.31 -21.59 7.65
N LEU A 79 -13.66 -20.85 6.60
CA LEU A 79 -14.21 -19.50 6.74
C LEU A 79 -15.51 -19.51 7.56
N ARG A 80 -16.39 -20.50 7.35
CA ARG A 80 -17.62 -20.65 8.14
C ARG A 80 -17.40 -21.01 9.62
N ARG A 81 -16.23 -21.58 9.96
CA ARG A 81 -15.85 -21.91 11.35
C ARG A 81 -15.21 -20.75 12.10
N MET A 82 -15.04 -19.60 11.45
CA MET A 82 -14.51 -18.42 12.16
C MET A 82 -15.42 -18.06 13.33
N PRO A 83 -14.83 -17.64 14.47
CA PRO A 83 -15.61 -17.21 15.63
C PRO A 83 -16.62 -16.11 15.28
N GLU A 84 -17.80 -16.17 15.92
CA GLU A 84 -18.89 -15.23 15.67
C GLU A 84 -18.48 -13.78 15.95
N GLU A 85 -17.59 -13.57 16.91
CA GLU A 85 -17.02 -12.26 17.27
C GLU A 85 -16.33 -11.57 16.08
N VAL A 86 -15.74 -12.36 15.19
CA VAL A 86 -15.08 -11.80 13.97
C VAL A 86 -16.12 -11.31 12.98
N SER A 87 -17.23 -12.03 12.82
CA SER A 87 -18.30 -11.66 11.88
C SER A 87 -19.20 -10.54 12.41
N HIS A 88 -19.27 -10.36 13.73
CA HIS A 88 -20.03 -9.28 14.37
C HIS A 88 -19.21 -8.02 14.63
N GLY A 89 -17.90 -8.04 14.39
CA GLY A 89 -17.00 -6.90 14.59
C GLY A 89 -17.25 -5.69 13.68
N PRO A 90 -17.68 -5.88 12.39
CA PRO A 90 -17.91 -4.76 11.50
C PRO A 90 -19.04 -3.85 11.95
N SER A 91 -18.83 -2.53 11.82
CA SER A 91 -19.91 -1.56 12.03
C SER A 91 -21.01 -1.76 11.00
N HIS A 92 -22.29 -1.81 11.43
CA HIS A 92 -23.42 -1.92 10.53
C HIS A 92 -23.47 -0.78 9.49
N LEU A 93 -23.20 0.47 9.91
CA LEU A 93 -23.08 1.61 9.00
C LEU A 93 -21.90 1.43 8.04
N GLY A 94 -20.80 0.85 8.52
CA GLY A 94 -19.64 0.51 7.71
C GLY A 94 -19.99 -0.49 6.60
N VAL A 95 -20.71 -1.56 6.92
CA VAL A 95 -21.14 -2.58 5.94
C VAL A 95 -22.02 -1.94 4.87
N ILE A 96 -23.01 -1.12 5.25
CA ILE A 96 -23.89 -0.41 4.31
C ILE A 96 -23.07 0.51 3.39
N ALA A 97 -22.18 1.34 3.96
CA ALA A 97 -21.36 2.26 3.19
C ALA A 97 -20.42 1.54 2.22
N HIS A 98 -19.80 0.44 2.65
CA HIS A 98 -18.93 -0.36 1.79
C HIS A 98 -19.71 -1.03 0.65
N ALA A 99 -20.88 -1.61 0.93
CA ALA A 99 -21.73 -2.20 -0.09
C ALA A 99 -22.16 -1.14 -1.13
N GLU A 100 -22.54 0.05 -0.68
CA GLU A 100 -22.92 1.16 -1.55
C GLU A 100 -21.76 1.67 -2.40
N ALA A 101 -20.56 1.79 -1.82
CA ALA A 101 -19.35 2.19 -2.53
C ALA A 101 -19.04 1.23 -3.70
N PHE A 102 -19.11 -0.08 -3.47
CA PHE A 102 -18.93 -1.06 -4.54
C PHE A 102 -20.05 -1.04 -5.59
N ARG A 103 -21.27 -0.71 -5.19
CA ARG A 103 -22.44 -0.72 -6.08
C ARG A 103 -22.52 0.51 -6.97
N THR A 104 -22.20 1.70 -6.45
CA THR A 104 -22.46 3.00 -7.10
C THR A 104 -21.28 3.95 -7.14
N GLY A 105 -20.18 3.64 -6.44
CA GLY A 105 -19.02 4.53 -6.30
C GLY A 105 -18.04 4.51 -7.48
N GLY A 106 -18.40 3.97 -8.65
CA GLY A 106 -17.52 3.86 -9.81
C GLY A 106 -16.99 5.21 -10.30
N ASP A 107 -17.88 6.14 -10.61
CA ASP A 107 -17.49 7.47 -11.13
C ASP A 107 -16.58 8.25 -10.16
N TRP A 108 -16.82 8.09 -8.86
CA TRP A 108 -15.95 8.68 -7.83
C TRP A 108 -14.56 8.05 -7.85
N LEU A 109 -14.50 6.72 -7.98
CA LEU A 109 -13.23 5.99 -8.06
C LEU A 109 -12.46 6.37 -9.33
N ASP A 110 -13.11 6.48 -10.48
CA ASP A 110 -12.48 6.88 -11.73
C ASP A 110 -11.85 8.29 -11.59
N THR A 111 -12.57 9.23 -10.99
CA THR A 111 -12.05 10.58 -10.70
C THR A 111 -10.84 10.55 -9.76
N LEU A 112 -10.87 9.68 -8.74
CA LEU A 112 -9.74 9.48 -7.84
C LEU A 112 -8.53 8.92 -8.59
N LEU A 113 -8.74 7.91 -9.45
CA LEU A 113 -7.68 7.28 -10.23
C LEU A 113 -7.00 8.27 -11.19
N ASP A 114 -7.76 9.15 -11.83
CA ASP A 114 -7.22 10.23 -12.68
C ASP A 114 -6.32 11.18 -11.85
N GLY A 115 -6.77 11.56 -10.67
CA GLY A 115 -5.99 12.39 -9.75
C GLY A 115 -4.71 11.70 -9.27
N LEU A 116 -4.79 10.41 -8.95
CA LEU A 116 -3.64 9.62 -8.53
C LEU A 116 -2.64 9.42 -9.69
N GLU A 117 -3.12 9.26 -10.91
CA GLU A 117 -2.28 9.14 -12.09
C GLU A 117 -1.49 10.43 -12.33
N ALA A 118 -2.15 11.59 -12.22
CA ALA A 118 -1.49 12.89 -12.30
C ALA A 118 -0.44 13.07 -11.20
N ASN A 119 -0.76 12.67 -9.96
CA ASN A 119 0.18 12.73 -8.84
C ASN A 119 1.36 11.75 -9.01
N ARG A 120 1.13 10.56 -9.56
CA ARG A 120 2.18 9.57 -9.84
C ARG A 120 3.20 10.11 -10.85
N ALA A 121 2.71 10.78 -11.91
CA ALA A 121 3.56 11.41 -12.90
C ALA A 121 4.35 12.57 -12.29
N LEU A 122 3.65 13.50 -11.64
CA LEU A 122 4.25 14.65 -10.96
C LEU A 122 5.32 14.22 -9.93
N LEU A 123 5.04 13.19 -9.12
CA LEU A 123 6.02 12.67 -8.14
C LEU A 123 7.30 12.20 -8.82
N GLY A 124 7.20 11.54 -9.98
CA GLY A 124 8.38 11.10 -10.74
C GLY A 124 9.24 12.27 -11.17
N ASP A 125 8.63 13.33 -11.69
CA ASP A 125 9.32 14.53 -12.14
C ASP A 125 9.98 15.27 -10.95
N LEU A 126 9.24 15.44 -9.85
CA LEU A 126 9.75 16.06 -8.63
C LEU A 126 10.93 15.30 -8.01
N ILE A 127 10.89 13.97 -7.98
CA ILE A 127 12.01 13.15 -7.47
C ILE A 127 13.24 13.34 -8.36
N ALA A 128 13.06 13.29 -9.67
CA ALA A 128 14.17 13.48 -10.62
C ALA A 128 14.83 14.87 -10.48
N GLU A 129 14.03 15.90 -10.20
CA GLU A 129 14.50 17.28 -10.08
C GLU A 129 15.14 17.57 -8.70
N HIS A 130 14.50 17.12 -7.60
CA HIS A 130 14.83 17.58 -6.26
C HIS A 130 15.56 16.56 -5.38
N LEU A 131 15.51 15.27 -5.72
CA LEU A 131 16.03 14.20 -4.86
C LEU A 131 17.11 13.37 -5.57
N PRO A 132 18.27 13.96 -5.94
CA PRO A 132 19.35 13.19 -6.54
C PRO A 132 19.81 12.08 -5.58
N GLY A 133 20.02 10.86 -6.10
CA GLY A 133 20.36 9.67 -5.31
C GLY A 133 19.16 8.89 -4.78
N VAL A 134 17.93 9.38 -4.92
CA VAL A 134 16.72 8.61 -4.60
C VAL A 134 16.22 7.87 -5.84
N LYS A 135 16.07 6.54 -5.73
CA LYS A 135 15.50 5.73 -6.81
C LYS A 135 14.01 5.53 -6.60
N TYR A 136 13.24 5.78 -7.64
CA TYR A 136 11.79 5.65 -7.66
C TYR A 136 11.35 4.80 -8.84
N GLN A 137 10.66 3.71 -8.55
CA GLN A 137 9.93 2.94 -9.55
C GLN A 137 8.45 3.31 -9.48
N ARG A 138 7.89 3.78 -10.59
CA ARG A 138 6.46 4.16 -10.66
C ARG A 138 5.58 2.98 -10.30
N PRO A 139 4.72 3.09 -9.27
CA PRO A 139 3.84 2.01 -8.86
C PRO A 139 2.77 1.72 -9.93
N GLN A 140 2.40 0.45 -10.05
CA GLN A 140 1.35 -0.02 -10.96
C GLN A 140 -0.05 0.06 -10.36
N GLY A 141 -0.14 0.31 -9.08
CA GLY A 141 -1.39 0.43 -8.32
C GLY A 141 -1.12 0.99 -6.94
N THR A 142 -2.18 1.19 -6.15
CA THR A 142 -2.15 1.90 -4.88
C THR A 142 -1.74 3.37 -5.02
N TYR A 143 -1.65 4.06 -3.92
CA TYR A 143 -1.20 5.46 -3.82
C TYR A 143 0.07 5.57 -2.96
N LEU A 144 0.84 4.47 -2.87
CA LEU A 144 2.04 4.37 -2.06
C LEU A 144 3.26 4.23 -2.96
N ALA A 145 4.20 5.16 -2.85
CA ALA A 145 5.48 5.12 -3.52
C ALA A 145 6.54 4.56 -2.57
N TRP A 146 7.35 3.63 -3.08
CA TRP A 146 8.50 3.08 -2.40
C TRP A 146 9.76 3.73 -2.95
N LEU A 147 10.48 4.48 -2.09
CA LEU A 147 11.65 5.25 -2.47
C LEU A 147 12.89 4.59 -1.88
N ASP A 148 13.84 4.25 -2.73
CA ASP A 148 15.16 3.76 -2.31
C ASP A 148 16.09 4.95 -2.05
N CYS A 149 16.40 5.18 -0.78
CA CYS A 149 17.22 6.28 -0.30
C CYS A 149 18.62 5.81 0.13
N ARG A 150 19.03 4.58 -0.17
CA ARG A 150 20.29 4.01 0.31
C ARG A 150 21.53 4.77 -0.16
N GLU A 151 21.48 5.38 -1.34
CA GLU A 151 22.58 6.20 -1.86
C GLU A 151 22.79 7.52 -1.08
N LEU A 152 21.80 7.92 -0.26
CA LEU A 152 21.92 9.11 0.60
C LEU A 152 22.76 8.87 1.87
N GLY A 153 23.01 7.59 2.23
CA GLY A 153 23.93 7.22 3.30
C GLY A 153 23.47 7.59 4.72
N PHE A 154 22.15 7.71 4.94
CA PHE A 154 21.63 8.02 6.28
C PHE A 154 21.72 6.81 7.21
N ASP A 155 22.17 7.06 8.46
CA ASP A 155 22.28 6.03 9.47
C ASP A 155 20.93 5.39 9.83
N GLU A 156 20.96 4.08 10.03
CA GLU A 156 19.78 3.27 10.39
C GLU A 156 19.59 3.15 11.92
N GLU A 157 20.19 4.05 12.72
CA GLU A 157 20.01 4.01 14.16
C GLU A 157 18.52 4.17 14.51
N VAL A 158 17.96 3.11 15.10
CA VAL A 158 16.63 3.15 15.71
C VAL A 158 16.76 3.90 17.05
N VAL A 159 16.24 5.09 17.11
CA VAL A 159 16.19 5.83 18.38
C VAL A 159 14.97 5.37 19.16
N ASP A 160 15.18 4.75 20.32
CA ASP A 160 14.12 4.46 21.28
C ASP A 160 13.41 5.76 21.66
N GLY A 161 12.17 5.91 21.22
CA GLY A 161 11.33 7.08 21.45
C GLY A 161 9.91 6.68 21.88
N LEU A 162 9.06 7.67 22.12
CA LEU A 162 7.63 7.44 22.40
C LEU A 162 7.00 6.59 21.30
N ALA A 163 6.19 5.59 21.67
CA ALA A 163 5.68 4.51 20.82
C ALA A 163 5.05 4.93 19.47
N GLU A 164 4.59 6.17 19.35
CA GLU A 164 3.99 6.72 18.12
C GLU A 164 5.03 7.23 17.11
N VAL A 165 6.29 7.42 17.52
CA VAL A 165 7.41 7.90 16.69
C VAL A 165 8.60 6.93 16.71
N ALA A 166 8.53 5.88 17.55
CA ALA A 166 9.60 4.93 17.80
C ALA A 166 10.06 4.13 16.56
N ASP A 167 9.21 4.02 15.54
CA ASP A 167 9.50 3.27 14.33
C ASP A 167 10.16 4.11 13.21
N LEU A 168 10.64 5.31 13.52
CA LEU A 168 11.36 6.14 12.56
C LEU A 168 12.86 5.93 12.66
N SER A 169 13.47 5.51 11.57
CA SER A 169 14.92 5.35 11.44
C SER A 169 15.43 5.82 10.07
N GLY A 170 16.72 5.96 9.93
CA GLY A 170 17.36 6.26 8.67
C GLY A 170 16.74 7.46 7.93
N PRO A 171 16.46 7.32 6.64
CA PRO A 171 15.96 8.42 5.82
C PRO A 171 14.62 8.99 6.30
N ALA A 172 13.71 8.18 6.87
CA ALA A 172 12.42 8.68 7.35
C ALA A 172 12.60 9.63 8.54
N ARG A 173 13.48 9.28 9.48
CA ARG A 173 13.83 10.13 10.61
C ARG A 173 14.52 11.40 10.14
N TRP A 174 15.50 11.25 9.25
CA TRP A 174 16.25 12.39 8.74
C TRP A 174 15.34 13.41 8.03
N PHE A 175 14.44 12.97 7.15
CA PHE A 175 13.49 13.87 6.48
C PHE A 175 12.50 14.52 7.44
N LEU A 176 12.08 13.82 8.50
CA LEU A 176 11.24 14.45 9.53
C LEU A 176 11.97 15.59 10.23
N ASP A 177 13.21 15.36 10.65
CA ASP A 177 13.98 16.33 11.44
C ASP A 177 14.43 17.53 10.61
N HIS A 178 14.87 17.32 9.36
CA HIS A 178 15.49 18.36 8.54
C HIS A 178 14.54 18.99 7.51
N ALA A 179 13.57 18.21 7.01
CA ALA A 179 12.59 18.68 6.02
C ALA A 179 11.20 18.92 6.62
N ARG A 180 10.91 18.44 7.83
CA ARG A 180 9.56 18.40 8.43
C ARG A 180 8.56 17.65 7.54
N VAL A 181 9.02 16.57 6.92
CA VAL A 181 8.19 15.66 6.10
C VAL A 181 8.18 14.29 6.76
N ALA A 182 7.00 13.86 7.20
CA ALA A 182 6.81 12.56 7.82
C ALA A 182 6.56 11.49 6.75
N LEU A 183 7.39 10.46 6.75
CA LEU A 183 7.31 9.30 5.87
C LEU A 183 7.30 8.03 6.70
N SER A 184 6.78 6.92 6.16
CA SER A 184 6.94 5.62 6.84
C SER A 184 8.34 5.08 6.59
N SER A 185 9.03 4.64 7.65
CA SER A 185 10.33 3.96 7.53
C SER A 185 10.20 2.62 6.83
N GLY A 186 11.13 2.29 5.94
CA GLY A 186 11.09 1.05 5.19
C GLY A 186 11.36 -0.19 6.04
N HIS A 187 12.22 -0.10 7.07
CA HIS A 187 12.60 -1.25 7.90
C HIS A 187 11.42 -1.95 8.59
N VAL A 188 10.34 -1.20 8.92
CA VAL A 188 9.14 -1.78 9.54
C VAL A 188 8.38 -2.75 8.62
N PHE A 189 8.69 -2.76 7.32
CA PHE A 189 8.08 -3.65 6.34
C PHE A 189 8.88 -4.95 6.11
N GLY A 190 9.95 -5.17 6.87
CA GLY A 190 10.71 -6.41 6.87
C GLY A 190 12.09 -6.33 6.23
N THR A 191 12.68 -7.51 6.02
CA THR A 191 14.05 -7.64 5.49
C THR A 191 14.20 -6.96 4.14
N GLY A 192 15.24 -6.11 4.03
CA GLY A 192 15.53 -5.32 2.82
C GLY A 192 14.82 -3.96 2.78
N GLY A 193 14.00 -3.63 3.79
CA GLY A 193 13.33 -2.33 3.89
C GLY A 193 14.21 -1.19 4.42
N ALA A 194 15.34 -1.51 5.07
CA ALA A 194 16.31 -0.52 5.54
C ALA A 194 16.78 0.39 4.40
N GLY A 195 16.99 1.68 4.68
CA GLY A 195 17.36 2.69 3.67
C GLY A 195 16.24 3.10 2.72
N HIS A 196 15.02 2.62 2.94
CA HIS A 196 13.86 2.99 2.13
C HIS A 196 12.85 3.79 2.93
N VAL A 197 12.01 4.53 2.21
CA VAL A 197 10.81 5.18 2.79
C VAL A 197 9.59 4.91 1.92
N ARG A 198 8.42 4.85 2.58
CA ARG A 198 7.13 4.79 1.91
C ARG A 198 6.45 6.17 1.96
N LEU A 199 6.23 6.76 0.80
CA LEU A 199 5.52 8.01 0.61
C LEU A 199 4.08 7.75 0.14
N ASN A 200 3.11 8.36 0.79
CA ASN A 200 1.72 8.36 0.33
C ASN A 200 1.50 9.60 -0.56
N PHE A 201 1.16 9.38 -1.83
CA PHE A 201 0.92 10.46 -2.80
C PHE A 201 -0.58 10.75 -3.05
N ALA A 202 -1.51 10.14 -2.27
CA ALA A 202 -2.92 10.50 -2.27
C ALA A 202 -3.15 11.79 -1.49
N THR A 203 -2.68 12.89 -2.03
CA THR A 203 -2.80 14.24 -1.48
C THR A 203 -2.97 15.25 -2.61
N SER A 204 -3.15 16.53 -2.28
CA SER A 204 -3.16 17.57 -3.32
C SER A 204 -1.80 17.75 -3.96
N GLN A 205 -1.75 18.12 -5.23
CA GLN A 205 -0.49 18.41 -5.93
C GLN A 205 0.34 19.46 -5.20
N ALA A 206 -0.30 20.49 -4.64
CA ALA A 206 0.40 21.54 -3.89
C ALA A 206 1.16 20.98 -2.67
N ILE A 207 0.53 20.07 -1.91
CA ILE A 207 1.18 19.40 -0.77
C ILE A 207 2.31 18.50 -1.25
N LEU A 208 2.11 17.77 -2.35
CA LEU A 208 3.14 16.88 -2.91
C LEU A 208 4.37 17.66 -3.37
N VAL A 209 4.18 18.75 -4.11
CA VAL A 209 5.25 19.66 -4.54
C VAL A 209 5.99 20.23 -3.34
N GLU A 210 5.28 20.77 -2.36
CA GLU A 210 5.90 21.36 -1.18
C GLU A 210 6.69 20.32 -0.39
N ALA A 211 6.14 19.12 -0.18
CA ALA A 211 6.83 18.05 0.56
C ALA A 211 8.14 17.66 -0.12
N VAL A 212 8.11 17.33 -1.41
CA VAL A 212 9.32 16.89 -2.14
C VAL A 212 10.34 18.02 -2.28
N SER A 213 9.90 19.26 -2.55
CA SER A 213 10.80 20.42 -2.60
C SER A 213 11.48 20.71 -1.25
N ARG A 214 10.76 20.49 -0.12
CA ARG A 214 11.36 20.61 1.22
C ARG A 214 12.41 19.54 1.46
N MET A 215 12.13 18.29 1.02
CA MET A 215 13.12 17.21 1.10
C MET A 215 14.39 17.56 0.31
N GLY A 216 14.24 18.08 -0.93
CA GLY A 216 15.35 18.50 -1.76
C GLY A 216 16.18 19.61 -1.12
N ARG A 217 15.54 20.70 -0.67
CA ARG A 217 16.22 21.79 0.05
C ARG A 217 16.96 21.34 1.31
N ALA A 218 16.45 20.31 1.98
CA ALA A 218 17.14 19.75 3.14
C ALA A 218 18.41 18.99 2.72
N LEU A 219 18.36 18.21 1.63
CA LEU A 219 19.53 17.51 1.09
C LEU A 219 20.63 18.46 0.64
N GLU A 220 20.30 19.60 0.02
CA GLU A 220 21.26 20.62 -0.38
C GLU A 220 22.02 21.26 0.81
N ARG A 221 21.44 21.18 2.01
CA ARG A 221 22.01 21.72 3.25
C ARG A 221 22.70 20.66 4.11
N ALA A 222 22.63 19.40 3.69
CA ALA A 222 23.33 18.33 4.39
C ALA A 222 24.85 18.57 4.27
N PRO A 223 25.61 18.34 5.34
CA PRO A 223 27.07 18.57 5.37
C PRO A 223 27.84 17.68 4.41
#